data_a4791cc2996605a5b2203cf04c2ed6bc
#
_entry.id   a4791cc2996605a5b2203cf04c2ed6bc
#
_cell.length_a   1.000
_cell.length_b   1.000
_cell.length_c   1.000
_cell.angle_alpha   90.00
_cell.angle_beta   90.00
_cell.angle_gamma   90.00
#
_symmetry.space_group_name_H-M   'P 1'
#
loop_
_entity.id
_entity.type
_entity.pdbx_description
1 polymer ?
#
loop_
_entity_poly.entity_id
_entity_poly.type
_entity_poly.pdbx_seq_one_letter_code
_entity_poly.pdbx_strand_id
1 'polypeptide(L)'
;MKSTLSYLLIICSLFTACIGHQEESLLFYVDTRTGTAPSATHTAELFGKNTEEYGQTLPAVLEPNGMNFWTPQTQDTEAKCKAPYYYKDTKIQGFRNSHWIVGGCTQDYGSMTLMPVSGTLKYLPQDRGSLFSHQEETATPAYYSVLLKD
;
A
#
# COMPACT_ATOMS: atom_id res chain seq x y z
N MET A 1 17.17 -0.05 -60.37
CA MET A 1 17.81 -0.45 -59.09
C MET A 1 18.08 0.67 -58.10
N LYS A 2 18.38 1.92 -58.49
CA LYS A 2 18.60 3.03 -57.53
C LYS A 2 17.32 3.55 -56.85
N SER A 3 16.18 3.48 -57.48
CA SER A 3 14.88 3.95 -56.97
C SER A 3 14.31 3.06 -55.85
N THR A 4 14.40 1.74 -56.00
CA THR A 4 13.89 0.78 -55.00
C THR A 4 14.65 0.79 -53.70
N LEU A 5 15.95 1.09 -53.73
CA LEU A 5 16.78 1.21 -52.51
C LEU A 5 16.43 2.47 -51.68
N SER A 6 16.06 3.56 -52.37
CA SER A 6 15.62 4.81 -51.67
C SER A 6 14.30 4.62 -50.95
N TYR A 7 13.34 3.91 -51.51
CA TYR A 7 12.06 3.63 -50.83
C TYR A 7 12.23 2.70 -49.61
N LEU A 8 13.15 1.74 -49.70
CA LEU A 8 13.44 0.84 -48.59
C LEU A 8 14.02 1.59 -47.38
N LEU A 9 14.92 2.55 -47.64
CA LEU A 9 15.51 3.40 -46.57
C LEU A 9 14.47 4.31 -45.90
N ILE A 10 13.51 4.86 -46.64
CA ILE A 10 12.43 5.70 -46.09
C ILE A 10 11.47 4.87 -45.24
N ILE A 11 11.15 3.65 -45.66
CA ILE A 11 10.29 2.75 -44.88
C ILE A 11 10.98 2.33 -43.57
N CYS A 12 12.26 2.02 -43.57
CA CYS A 12 13.00 1.71 -42.35
C CYS A 12 13.07 2.90 -41.36
N SER A 13 13.17 4.15 -41.85
CA SER A 13 13.20 5.31 -40.97
C SER A 13 11.85 5.62 -40.32
N LEU A 14 10.73 5.18 -40.89
CA LEU A 14 9.39 5.32 -40.32
C LEU A 14 9.13 4.33 -39.16
N PHE A 15 9.80 3.19 -39.14
CA PHE A 15 9.67 2.21 -38.05
C PHE A 15 10.52 2.53 -36.82
N THR A 16 11.57 3.34 -36.93
CA THR A 16 12.40 3.73 -35.79
C THR A 16 11.81 4.88 -34.95
N ALA A 17 10.74 5.54 -35.41
CA ALA A 17 10.09 6.65 -34.67
C ALA A 17 9.14 6.21 -33.54
N CYS A 18 8.91 4.89 -33.38
CA CYS A 18 8.04 4.32 -32.33
C CYS A 18 8.78 3.58 -31.22
N ILE A 19 10.05 3.90 -30.98
CA ILE A 19 10.67 3.51 -29.71
C ILE A 19 10.14 4.51 -28.68
N GLY A 20 8.95 4.22 -28.13
CA GLY A 20 8.41 4.97 -27.03
C GLY A 20 9.46 4.94 -25.90
N HIS A 21 9.92 6.11 -25.47
CA HIS A 21 10.56 6.24 -24.17
C HIS A 21 9.56 5.68 -23.16
N GLN A 22 9.85 4.51 -22.63
CA GLN A 22 9.14 4.02 -21.46
C GLN A 22 9.58 4.95 -20.32
N GLU A 23 8.76 5.96 -20.03
CA GLU A 23 9.00 6.79 -18.87
C GLU A 23 9.02 5.87 -17.66
N GLU A 24 10.15 5.81 -16.99
CA GLU A 24 10.32 5.04 -15.77
C GLU A 24 9.33 5.61 -14.75
N SER A 25 8.36 4.80 -14.33
CA SER A 25 7.31 5.25 -13.43
C SER A 25 7.93 5.61 -12.08
N LEU A 26 7.85 6.88 -11.68
CA LEU A 26 8.33 7.36 -10.39
C LEU A 26 7.59 6.72 -9.19
N LEU A 27 6.50 6.01 -9.44
CA LEU A 27 5.73 5.29 -8.41
C LEU A 27 6.57 4.22 -7.70
N PHE A 28 7.58 3.65 -8.37
CA PHE A 28 8.48 2.66 -7.75
C PHE A 28 9.38 3.25 -6.66
N TYR A 29 9.58 4.57 -6.66
CA TYR A 29 10.39 5.25 -5.64
C TYR A 29 9.58 5.69 -4.42
N VAL A 30 8.26 5.47 -4.43
CA VAL A 30 7.37 5.85 -3.33
C VAL A 30 6.93 4.60 -2.58
N ASP A 31 7.48 4.40 -1.39
CA ASP A 31 7.03 3.36 -0.46
C ASP A 31 6.04 3.97 0.54
N THR A 32 4.76 3.60 0.42
CA THR A 32 3.69 4.12 1.27
C THR A 32 3.74 3.58 2.70
N ARG A 33 4.64 2.63 3.01
CA ARG A 33 4.90 2.18 4.39
C ARG A 33 5.77 3.16 5.18
N THR A 34 6.35 4.15 4.53
CA THR A 34 7.16 5.18 5.20
C THR A 34 6.34 5.89 6.27
N GLY A 35 6.83 5.90 7.51
CA GLY A 35 6.14 6.50 8.65
C GLY A 35 5.12 5.60 9.37
N THR A 36 5.04 4.31 9.01
CA THR A 36 4.16 3.32 9.68
C THR A 36 4.81 2.62 10.88
N ALA A 37 6.01 3.04 11.26
CA ALA A 37 6.72 2.58 12.46
C ALA A 37 7.01 3.77 13.39
N PRO A 38 7.43 3.53 14.63
CA PRO A 38 7.83 4.60 15.53
C PRO A 38 8.95 5.45 14.94
N SER A 39 8.86 6.75 15.13
CA SER A 39 9.95 7.65 14.78
C SER A 39 11.14 7.41 15.71
N ALA A 40 12.35 7.36 15.14
CA ALA A 40 13.61 7.28 15.88
C ALA A 40 14.21 8.66 16.18
N THR A 41 13.45 9.74 16.02
CA THR A 41 13.94 11.09 16.32
C THR A 41 13.84 11.39 17.81
N HIS A 42 14.79 12.19 18.32
CA HIS A 42 14.77 12.64 19.72
C HIS A 42 13.44 13.39 20.09
N THR A 43 12.87 14.11 19.16
CA THR A 43 11.58 14.77 19.36
C THR A 43 10.44 13.76 19.60
N ALA A 44 10.44 12.66 18.84
CA ALA A 44 9.44 11.60 19.04
C ALA A 44 9.62 10.87 20.38
N GLU A 45 10.85 10.68 20.84
CA GLU A 45 11.14 10.11 22.16
C GLU A 45 10.60 10.99 23.31
N LEU A 46 10.71 12.31 23.16
CA LEU A 46 10.26 13.26 24.18
C LEU A 46 8.75 13.51 24.16
N PHE A 47 8.14 13.57 22.99
CA PHE A 47 6.77 14.07 22.81
C PHE A 47 5.83 13.07 22.13
N GLY A 48 6.35 12.02 21.51
CA GLY A 48 5.60 11.06 20.70
C GLY A 48 4.93 9.94 21.47
N LYS A 49 4.47 10.20 22.70
CA LYS A 49 3.80 9.17 23.50
C LYS A 49 2.37 8.92 22.98
N ASN A 50 1.99 7.67 22.88
CA ASN A 50 0.69 7.09 22.52
C ASN A 50 0.46 6.86 21.03
N THR A 51 0.46 7.86 20.17
CA THR A 51 0.13 7.71 18.75
C THR A 51 1.36 7.60 17.87
N GLU A 52 2.37 8.43 18.10
CA GLU A 52 3.61 8.45 17.33
C GLU A 52 4.46 7.18 17.53
N GLU A 53 4.24 6.48 18.63
CA GLU A 53 4.90 5.17 18.89
C GLU A 53 4.50 4.10 17.86
N TYR A 54 3.35 4.25 17.20
CA TYR A 54 2.81 3.31 16.22
C TYR A 54 2.87 3.84 14.78
N GLY A 55 3.53 4.98 14.56
CA GLY A 55 3.52 5.66 13.27
C GLY A 55 2.27 6.51 13.06
N GLN A 56 2.32 7.39 12.07
CA GLN A 56 1.28 8.38 11.76
C GLN A 56 0.73 8.24 10.34
N THR A 57 1.24 7.27 9.58
CA THR A 57 0.87 7.02 8.19
C THR A 57 0.32 5.61 8.03
N LEU A 58 -0.22 5.34 6.87
CA LEU A 58 -0.71 4.01 6.51
C LEU A 58 -0.49 3.76 5.01
N PRO A 59 -0.27 2.51 4.58
CA PRO A 59 -0.10 2.19 3.18
C PRO A 59 -1.47 2.15 2.47
N ALA A 60 -2.03 3.34 2.23
CA ALA A 60 -3.35 3.49 1.63
C ALA A 60 -3.29 3.42 0.11
N VAL A 61 -4.27 2.74 -0.48
CA VAL A 61 -4.55 2.73 -1.91
C VAL A 61 -5.87 3.45 -2.15
N LEU A 62 -5.83 4.55 -2.91
CA LEU A 62 -7.00 5.43 -3.17
C LEU A 62 -7.58 5.24 -4.57
N GLU A 63 -6.84 4.63 -5.48
CA GLU A 63 -7.29 4.37 -6.83
C GLU A 63 -8.44 3.32 -6.85
N PRO A 64 -9.40 3.44 -7.78
CA PRO A 64 -9.53 4.50 -8.80
C PRO A 64 -10.39 5.70 -8.37
N ASN A 65 -11.05 5.67 -7.22
CA ASN A 65 -12.13 6.61 -6.90
C ASN A 65 -11.73 7.76 -5.94
N GLY A 66 -10.67 7.60 -5.18
CA GLY A 66 -10.12 8.61 -4.27
C GLY A 66 -10.99 9.02 -3.06
N MET A 67 -12.25 8.59 -2.99
CA MET A 67 -13.17 8.94 -1.89
C MET A 67 -13.00 8.03 -0.69
N ASN A 68 -12.63 6.78 -0.94
CA ASN A 68 -12.30 5.77 0.05
C ASN A 68 -10.92 5.24 -0.22
N PHE A 69 -10.25 4.80 0.80
CA PHE A 69 -9.01 4.06 0.62
C PHE A 69 -9.11 2.65 1.19
N TRP A 70 -8.27 1.78 0.66
CA TRP A 70 -8.01 0.47 1.22
C TRP A 70 -6.62 0.44 1.82
N THR A 71 -6.49 -0.17 2.99
CA THR A 71 -5.22 -0.36 3.68
C THR A 71 -5.20 -1.71 4.38
N PRO A 72 -4.06 -2.40 4.47
CA PRO A 72 -3.95 -3.56 5.33
C PRO A 72 -4.19 -3.18 6.79
N GLN A 73 -4.83 -4.08 7.53
CA GLN A 73 -5.01 -3.96 8.97
C GLN A 73 -4.19 -5.04 9.66
N THR A 74 -3.23 -4.60 10.50
CA THR A 74 -2.33 -5.51 11.20
C THR A 74 -2.59 -5.57 12.71
N GLN A 75 -3.25 -4.58 13.31
CA GLN A 75 -3.47 -4.53 14.75
C GLN A 75 -4.61 -5.44 15.21
N ASP A 76 -4.43 -6.10 16.34
CA ASP A 76 -5.40 -7.04 16.92
C ASP A 76 -6.69 -6.38 17.36
N THR A 77 -6.63 -5.14 17.76
CA THR A 77 -7.80 -4.37 18.21
C THR A 77 -7.85 -3.02 17.53
N GLU A 78 -9.06 -2.56 17.24
CA GLU A 78 -9.30 -1.19 16.80
C GLU A 78 -9.11 -0.24 17.98
N ALA A 79 -7.89 0.21 18.19
CA ALA A 79 -7.64 1.26 19.16
C ALA A 79 -7.95 2.61 18.52
N LYS A 80 -8.71 3.44 19.25
CA LYS A 80 -9.06 4.78 18.82
C LYS A 80 -7.80 5.59 18.49
N CYS A 81 -7.83 6.29 17.36
CA CYS A 81 -6.76 7.17 16.89
C CYS A 81 -5.41 6.48 16.61
N LYS A 82 -5.39 5.19 16.41
CA LYS A 82 -4.21 4.45 15.92
C LYS A 82 -4.40 4.07 14.46
N ALA A 83 -3.32 4.16 13.68
CA ALA A 83 -3.32 3.67 12.31
C ALA A 83 -3.61 2.16 12.29
N PRO A 84 -4.40 1.64 11.34
CA PRO A 84 -4.71 0.21 11.27
C PRO A 84 -3.49 -0.66 10.91
N TYR A 85 -2.47 -0.10 10.31
CA TYR A 85 -1.25 -0.78 9.93
C TYR A 85 -0.07 -0.32 10.80
N TYR A 86 0.69 -1.28 11.30
CA TYR A 86 1.91 -1.04 12.04
C TYR A 86 3.06 -1.91 11.52
N TYR A 87 4.14 -1.29 11.07
CA TYR A 87 5.22 -1.97 10.36
C TYR A 87 5.89 -3.11 11.15
N LYS A 88 5.87 -3.07 12.48
CA LYS A 88 6.46 -4.14 13.30
C LYS A 88 5.55 -5.34 13.52
N ASP A 89 4.30 -5.26 13.09
CA ASP A 89 3.38 -6.40 13.17
C ASP A 89 3.76 -7.47 12.15
N THR A 90 3.40 -8.71 12.46
CA THR A 90 3.70 -9.88 11.62
C THR A 90 2.46 -10.60 11.13
N LYS A 91 1.28 -10.09 11.48
CA LYS A 91 -0.03 -10.63 11.06
C LYS A 91 -0.88 -9.56 10.42
N ILE A 92 -1.52 -9.91 9.31
CA ILE A 92 -2.60 -9.14 8.70
C ILE A 92 -3.93 -9.77 9.10
N GLN A 93 -4.84 -8.96 9.64
CA GLN A 93 -6.19 -9.35 10.05
C GLN A 93 -7.25 -9.09 8.99
N GLY A 94 -6.89 -8.36 7.95
CA GLY A 94 -7.74 -8.05 6.82
C GLY A 94 -7.30 -6.78 6.11
N PHE A 95 -8.15 -6.36 5.19
CA PHE A 95 -8.00 -5.14 4.43
C PHE A 95 -9.15 -4.20 4.79
N ARG A 96 -8.81 -3.02 5.27
CA ARG A 96 -9.77 -2.04 5.77
C ARG A 96 -10.12 -1.03 4.69
N ASN A 97 -11.41 -0.85 4.46
CA ASN A 97 -11.95 0.27 3.70
C ASN A 97 -12.35 1.39 4.66
N SER A 98 -11.94 2.61 4.41
CA SER A 98 -12.22 3.75 5.27
C SER A 98 -12.21 5.07 4.51
N HIS A 99 -12.85 6.09 5.12
CA HIS A 99 -12.76 7.50 4.75
C HIS A 99 -11.88 8.29 5.72
N TRP A 100 -11.08 7.64 6.50
CA TRP A 100 -10.30 8.28 7.55
C TRP A 100 -9.49 9.44 7.01
N ILE A 101 -9.69 10.60 7.59
CA ILE A 101 -8.95 11.82 7.28
C ILE A 101 -7.73 11.95 8.20
N VAL A 102 -6.68 12.59 7.71
CA VAL A 102 -5.49 12.90 8.50
C VAL A 102 -5.88 13.68 9.76
N GLY A 103 -5.48 13.18 10.93
CA GLY A 103 -5.85 13.76 12.22
C GLY A 103 -7.18 13.30 12.79
N GLY A 104 -7.95 12.48 12.05
CA GLY A 104 -9.14 11.80 12.57
C GLY A 104 -8.79 10.50 13.27
N CYS A 105 -9.80 9.86 13.85
CA CYS A 105 -9.67 8.53 14.43
C CYS A 105 -10.27 7.46 13.51
N THR A 106 -9.71 6.25 13.53
CA THR A 106 -10.09 5.17 12.61
C THR A 106 -11.57 4.76 12.71
N GLN A 107 -12.23 5.03 13.83
CA GLN A 107 -13.65 4.77 14.03
C GLN A 107 -14.54 5.91 13.52
N ASP A 108 -13.97 7.06 13.21
CA ASP A 108 -14.73 8.19 12.68
C ASP A 108 -15.13 7.87 11.23
N TYR A 109 -16.34 8.22 10.83
CA TYR A 109 -16.89 8.07 9.47
C TYR A 109 -17.18 6.65 8.99
N GLY A 110 -17.16 5.67 9.87
CA GLY A 110 -17.42 4.28 9.54
C GLY A 110 -16.28 3.62 8.75
N SER A 111 -16.15 2.35 8.93
CA SER A 111 -15.17 1.54 8.19
C SER A 111 -15.57 0.06 8.23
N MET A 112 -15.06 -0.71 7.31
CA MET A 112 -15.21 -2.18 7.31
C MET A 112 -13.87 -2.83 7.02
N THR A 113 -13.66 -4.02 7.58
CA THR A 113 -12.48 -4.84 7.31
C THR A 113 -12.91 -6.16 6.68
N LEU A 114 -12.33 -6.49 5.55
CA LEU A 114 -12.54 -7.75 4.83
C LEU A 114 -11.27 -8.60 4.94
N MET A 115 -11.44 -9.87 5.22
CA MET A 115 -10.37 -10.87 5.19
C MET A 115 -10.82 -12.09 4.39
N PRO A 116 -10.14 -12.44 3.30
CA PRO A 116 -10.37 -13.70 2.62
C PRO A 116 -9.90 -14.84 3.53
N VAL A 117 -10.75 -15.81 3.77
CA VAL A 117 -10.45 -16.97 4.62
C VAL A 117 -10.71 -18.25 3.84
N SER A 118 -9.79 -19.19 3.87
CA SER A 118 -9.96 -20.53 3.35
C SER A 118 -10.20 -21.55 4.47
N GLY A 119 -10.88 -22.63 4.18
CA GLY A 119 -11.18 -23.70 5.17
C GLY A 119 -12.24 -23.31 6.20
N THR A 120 -11.99 -23.57 7.47
CA THR A 120 -12.96 -23.31 8.55
C THR A 120 -13.09 -21.81 8.80
N LEU A 121 -14.35 -21.33 8.84
CA LEU A 121 -14.65 -19.93 9.12
C LEU A 121 -14.20 -19.51 10.52
N LYS A 122 -13.43 -18.43 10.57
CA LYS A 122 -12.94 -17.82 11.80
C LYS A 122 -13.56 -16.42 11.95
N TYR A 123 -14.28 -16.19 13.03
CA TYR A 123 -15.06 -14.97 13.25
C TYR A 123 -14.24 -13.84 13.87
N LEU A 124 -13.37 -14.18 14.81
CA LEU A 124 -12.62 -13.17 15.57
C LEU A 124 -11.41 -12.68 14.77
N PRO A 125 -11.12 -11.38 14.78
CA PRO A 125 -9.99 -10.80 14.05
C PRO A 125 -8.65 -11.50 14.35
N GLN A 126 -8.37 -11.80 15.62
CA GLN A 126 -7.16 -12.46 16.05
C GLN A 126 -7.02 -13.89 15.50
N ASP A 127 -8.13 -14.58 15.24
CA ASP A 127 -8.15 -15.96 14.76
C ASP A 127 -8.06 -16.06 13.24
N ARG A 128 -8.60 -15.05 12.52
CA ARG A 128 -8.58 -14.99 11.06
C ARG A 128 -7.31 -14.37 10.48
N GLY A 129 -6.48 -13.76 11.34
CA GLY A 129 -5.25 -13.10 10.89
C GLY A 129 -4.23 -14.08 10.34
N SER A 130 -3.64 -13.76 9.19
CA SER A 130 -2.59 -14.53 8.53
C SER A 130 -1.21 -13.91 8.74
N LEU A 131 -0.20 -14.76 8.90
CA LEU A 131 1.19 -14.32 8.93
C LEU A 131 1.62 -13.79 7.57
N PHE A 132 2.49 -12.79 7.56
CA PHE A 132 3.08 -12.23 6.36
C PHE A 132 4.55 -11.82 6.57
N SER A 133 5.22 -11.45 5.50
CA SER A 133 6.59 -10.93 5.53
C SER A 133 6.68 -9.66 4.71
N HIS A 134 7.36 -8.64 5.23
CA HIS A 134 7.63 -7.39 4.48
C HIS A 134 8.50 -7.60 3.24
N GLN A 135 9.20 -8.74 3.12
CA GLN A 135 9.94 -9.10 1.91
C GLN A 135 9.00 -9.53 0.76
N GLU A 136 7.77 -9.93 1.11
CA GLU A 136 6.73 -10.38 0.19
C GLU A 136 5.57 -9.38 0.14
N GLU A 137 5.84 -8.14 0.54
CA GLU A 137 4.89 -7.03 0.59
C GLU A 137 5.31 -5.93 -0.38
N THR A 138 4.39 -5.48 -1.21
CA THR A 138 4.57 -4.32 -2.09
C THR A 138 3.53 -3.26 -1.75
N ALA A 139 3.99 -2.04 -1.51
CA ALA A 139 3.13 -0.91 -1.17
C ALA A 139 3.54 0.33 -1.98
N THR A 140 2.69 0.70 -2.92
CA THR A 140 2.83 1.90 -3.75
C THR A 140 1.56 2.77 -3.63
N PRO A 141 1.55 4.01 -4.10
CA PRO A 141 0.37 4.87 -4.01
C PRO A 141 -0.90 4.32 -4.68
N ALA A 142 -0.75 3.47 -5.69
CA ALA A 142 -1.86 2.92 -6.47
C ALA A 142 -2.07 1.41 -6.29
N TYR A 143 -1.19 0.75 -5.55
CA TYR A 143 -1.22 -0.72 -5.47
C TYR A 143 -0.62 -1.22 -4.16
N TYR A 144 -1.29 -2.20 -3.58
CA TYR A 144 -0.79 -2.97 -2.43
C TYR A 144 -0.95 -4.46 -2.69
N SER A 145 0.07 -5.23 -2.41
CA SER A 145 0.01 -6.69 -2.40
C SER A 145 0.86 -7.28 -1.28
N VAL A 146 0.45 -8.44 -0.82
CA VAL A 146 1.16 -9.20 0.22
C VAL A 146 0.85 -10.68 0.06
N LEU A 147 1.85 -11.52 0.31
CA LEU A 147 1.65 -12.96 0.37
C LEU A 147 1.26 -13.35 1.79
N LEU A 148 0.05 -13.90 1.93
CA LEU A 148 -0.44 -14.48 3.17
C LEU A 148 -0.01 -15.94 3.27
N LYS A 149 0.33 -16.40 4.49
CA LYS A 149 0.95 -17.73 4.71
C LYS A 149 -0.03 -18.82 5.13
N ASP A 150 -1.32 -18.50 5.27
CA ASP A 150 -2.37 -19.46 5.69
C ASP A 150 -3.41 -19.66 4.59
#